data_c346548924254b1208f20b8b1bff9e32
#
_entry.id   c346548924254b1208f20b8b1bff9e32
#
_cell.length_a   1.000
_cell.length_b   1.000
_cell.length_c   1.000
_cell.angle_alpha   90.00
_cell.angle_beta   90.00
_cell.angle_gamma   90.00
#
_symmetry.space_group_name_H-M   'P 1'
#
loop_
_entity.id
_entity.type
_entity.pdbx_description
1 polymer ?
#
loop_
_entity_poly.entity_id
_entity_poly.type
_entity_poly.pdbx_seq_one_letter_code
_entity_poly.pdbx_strand_id
1 'polypeptide(L)'
;MNIIDTRANNTFNFVKRKNIKNIPLFELSFIEHSIDISSYTNVIFQSTPSVKFFNRHEDLRDKNVFAMGPGTQSSLNAKGISSKIPKDPGSEGLKKLIKSRIDLGKFLIVKGEGGLNIVSDYLKEEGAEVDTIQNYQRIRFSSYSNLVKDFENADFVIFPSRMAAEIYFQEIYNPNLNSKFITISTRIKDYVDSLGFENNKLNYFSDNFETEILKLT
;
A
#
# COMPACT_ATOMS: atom_id res chain seq x y z
N MET A 1 18.61 -8.20 16.83
CA MET A 1 18.01 -7.09 16.08
C MET A 1 16.51 -7.32 16.03
N ASN A 2 15.73 -6.38 16.52
CA ASN A 2 14.28 -6.42 16.59
C ASN A 2 13.70 -5.45 15.56
N ILE A 3 13.14 -5.98 14.47
CA ILE A 3 12.55 -5.18 13.37
C ILE A 3 11.04 -5.34 13.44
N ILE A 4 10.33 -4.22 13.49
CA ILE A 4 8.86 -4.18 13.58
C ILE A 4 8.28 -3.60 12.28
N ASP A 5 7.38 -4.35 11.65
CA ASP A 5 6.55 -3.87 10.53
C ASP A 5 5.15 -3.53 11.06
N THR A 6 4.73 -2.29 10.84
CA THR A 6 3.49 -1.73 11.39
C THR A 6 2.27 -1.88 10.47
N ARG A 7 2.35 -2.68 9.41
CA ARG A 7 1.22 -2.88 8.48
C ARG A 7 0.10 -3.71 9.09
N ALA A 8 -1.09 -3.52 8.59
CA ALA A 8 -2.25 -4.31 9.00
C ALA A 8 -2.01 -5.82 8.77
N ASN A 9 -2.40 -6.66 9.72
CA ASN A 9 -2.16 -8.11 9.73
C ASN A 9 -2.57 -8.79 8.42
N ASN A 10 -3.69 -8.38 7.86
CA ASN A 10 -4.24 -8.98 6.67
C ASN A 10 -3.49 -8.61 5.37
N THR A 11 -2.43 -7.84 5.45
CA THR A 11 -1.55 -7.48 4.32
C THR A 11 -0.09 -7.86 4.54
N PHE A 12 0.27 -8.39 5.72
CA PHE A 12 1.65 -8.71 6.07
C PHE A 12 2.19 -9.96 5.35
N ASN A 13 1.35 -10.95 5.10
CA ASN A 13 1.75 -12.30 4.68
C ASN A 13 2.23 -12.43 3.23
N PHE A 14 2.35 -11.34 2.48
CA PHE A 14 2.78 -11.39 1.07
C PHE A 14 4.26 -11.75 0.89
N VAL A 15 5.09 -11.36 1.84
CA VAL A 15 6.51 -11.70 1.84
C VAL A 15 6.84 -12.21 3.24
N LYS A 16 7.02 -13.53 3.37
CA LYS A 16 7.45 -14.12 4.65
C LYS A 16 8.89 -13.70 4.93
N ARG A 17 9.08 -12.85 5.94
CA ARG A 17 10.39 -12.43 6.43
C ARG A 17 10.58 -12.95 7.84
N LYS A 18 11.64 -13.75 8.03
CA LYS A 18 11.85 -14.51 9.28
C LYS A 18 12.18 -13.61 10.48
N ASN A 19 12.82 -12.47 10.22
CA ASN A 19 13.37 -11.61 11.28
C ASN A 19 12.55 -10.34 11.51
N ILE A 20 11.36 -10.22 10.91
CA ILE A 20 10.51 -9.06 11.05
C ILE A 20 9.22 -9.44 11.78
N LYS A 21 9.01 -8.82 12.95
CA LYS A 21 7.78 -8.96 13.73
C LYS A 21 6.71 -8.02 13.15
N ASN A 22 5.51 -8.51 12.96
CA ASN A 22 4.39 -7.64 12.60
C ASN A 22 3.64 -7.19 13.85
N ILE A 23 3.57 -5.88 14.04
CA ILE A 23 2.75 -5.23 15.08
C ILE A 23 1.90 -4.17 14.38
N PRO A 24 0.67 -4.50 14.00
CA PRO A 24 -0.18 -3.59 13.25
C PRO A 24 -0.62 -2.41 14.12
N LEU A 25 -0.68 -1.22 13.52
CA LEU A 25 -1.16 0.00 14.17
C LEU A 25 -2.58 0.40 13.75
N PHE A 26 -3.16 -0.34 12.83
CA PHE A 26 -4.54 -0.14 12.38
C PHE A 26 -5.04 -1.45 11.76
N GLU A 27 -6.33 -1.56 11.61
CA GLU A 27 -6.96 -2.65 10.88
C GLU A 27 -7.56 -2.17 9.56
N LEU A 28 -7.88 -3.13 8.70
CA LEU A 28 -8.59 -2.88 7.44
C LEU A 28 -9.99 -3.47 7.53
N SER A 29 -10.98 -2.67 7.21
CA SER A 29 -12.38 -3.07 7.14
C SER A 29 -12.88 -2.97 5.71
N PHE A 30 -13.74 -3.91 5.33
CA PHE A 30 -14.44 -3.89 4.05
C PHE A 30 -15.44 -2.73 4.01
N ILE A 31 -15.53 -2.09 2.84
CA ILE A 31 -16.60 -1.16 2.50
C ILE A 31 -17.49 -1.86 1.48
N GLU A 32 -18.77 -1.98 1.79
CA GLU A 32 -19.74 -2.55 0.88
C GLU A 32 -19.80 -1.73 -0.41
N HIS A 33 -19.73 -2.43 -1.53
CA HIS A 33 -19.84 -1.82 -2.85
C HIS A 33 -20.55 -2.76 -3.81
N SER A 34 -21.39 -2.20 -4.64
CA SER A 34 -22.03 -2.89 -5.75
C SER A 34 -21.64 -2.20 -7.04
N ILE A 35 -21.04 -2.93 -7.95
CA ILE A 35 -20.67 -2.40 -9.27
C ILE A 35 -20.83 -3.46 -10.33
N ASP A 36 -21.47 -3.10 -11.42
CA ASP A 36 -21.44 -3.91 -12.64
C ASP A 36 -20.17 -3.58 -13.43
N ILE A 37 -19.25 -4.53 -13.45
CA ILE A 37 -17.97 -4.35 -14.15
C ILE A 37 -18.01 -4.73 -15.62
N SER A 38 -19.13 -5.15 -16.17
CA SER A 38 -19.29 -5.57 -17.57
C SER A 38 -18.92 -4.44 -18.53
N SER A 39 -19.27 -3.19 -18.21
CA SER A 39 -19.02 -2.00 -19.02
C SER A 39 -17.56 -1.51 -19.01
N TYR A 40 -16.72 -2.00 -18.09
CA TYR A 40 -15.32 -1.57 -17.99
C TYR A 40 -14.40 -2.48 -18.81
N THR A 41 -13.52 -1.88 -19.57
CA THR A 41 -12.47 -2.57 -20.32
C THR A 41 -11.18 -2.67 -19.51
N ASN A 42 -10.94 -1.68 -18.63
CA ASN A 42 -9.71 -1.52 -17.87
C ASN A 42 -10.01 -1.46 -16.38
N VAL A 43 -9.28 -2.22 -15.55
CA VAL A 43 -9.43 -2.20 -14.09
C VAL A 43 -8.08 -1.95 -13.44
N ILE A 44 -8.00 -0.93 -12.58
CA ILE A 44 -6.79 -0.50 -11.90
C ILE A 44 -6.93 -0.77 -10.40
N PHE A 45 -6.03 -1.58 -9.83
CA PHE A 45 -5.92 -1.79 -8.40
C PHE A 45 -4.80 -0.94 -7.80
N GLN A 46 -5.14 -0.01 -6.90
CA GLN A 46 -4.17 0.89 -6.31
C GLN A 46 -3.38 0.32 -5.13
N SER A 47 -3.79 -0.84 -4.60
CA SER A 47 -3.14 -1.44 -3.43
C SER A 47 -3.45 -2.92 -3.28
N THR A 48 -2.62 -3.64 -2.53
CA THR A 48 -2.89 -5.03 -2.13
C THR A 48 -4.25 -5.20 -1.42
N PRO A 49 -4.63 -4.34 -0.46
CA PRO A 49 -5.96 -4.43 0.15
C PRO A 49 -7.11 -4.25 -0.83
N SER A 50 -6.96 -3.38 -1.84
CA SER A 50 -8.02 -3.21 -2.84
C SER A 50 -8.27 -4.50 -3.63
N VAL A 51 -7.24 -5.31 -3.89
CA VAL A 51 -7.41 -6.64 -4.47
C VAL A 51 -8.10 -7.58 -3.48
N LYS A 52 -7.65 -7.60 -2.22
CA LYS A 52 -8.18 -8.50 -1.19
C LYS A 52 -9.68 -8.32 -0.97
N PHE A 53 -10.14 -7.08 -0.90
CA PHE A 53 -11.53 -6.71 -0.62
C PHE A 53 -12.40 -6.57 -1.88
N PHE A 54 -11.85 -6.87 -3.06
CA PHE A 54 -12.65 -6.95 -4.28
C PHE A 54 -13.31 -8.32 -4.38
N ASN A 55 -14.62 -8.36 -4.64
CA ASN A 55 -15.42 -9.57 -4.61
C ASN A 55 -15.84 -10.11 -6.00
N ARG A 56 -15.35 -9.47 -7.10
CA ARG A 56 -15.70 -9.80 -8.49
C ARG A 56 -14.47 -10.23 -9.30
N HIS A 57 -13.57 -11.03 -8.71
CA HIS A 57 -12.31 -11.44 -9.37
C HIS A 57 -12.53 -12.23 -10.66
N GLU A 58 -13.59 -13.05 -10.73
CA GLU A 58 -13.91 -13.89 -11.89
C GLU A 58 -14.25 -13.07 -13.13
N ASP A 59 -14.82 -11.88 -12.94
CA ASP A 59 -15.22 -10.96 -14.00
C ASP A 59 -14.02 -10.16 -14.57
N LEU A 60 -12.83 -10.38 -14.06
CA LEU A 60 -11.61 -9.69 -14.52
C LEU A 60 -10.88 -10.41 -15.66
N ARG A 61 -11.30 -11.62 -16.03
CA ARG A 61 -10.57 -12.48 -16.99
C ARG A 61 -10.38 -11.83 -18.36
N ASP A 62 -11.40 -11.11 -18.83
CA ASP A 62 -11.41 -10.46 -20.15
C ASP A 62 -11.04 -8.97 -20.06
N LYS A 63 -10.55 -8.48 -18.92
CA LYS A 63 -10.22 -7.08 -18.69
C LYS A 63 -8.72 -6.83 -18.76
N ASN A 64 -8.34 -5.62 -19.15
CA ASN A 64 -6.98 -5.16 -18.93
C ASN A 64 -6.82 -4.80 -17.45
N VAL A 65 -6.09 -5.60 -16.69
CA VAL A 65 -5.86 -5.36 -15.28
C VAL A 65 -4.50 -4.70 -15.05
N PHE A 66 -4.50 -3.64 -14.27
CA PHE A 66 -3.31 -2.88 -13.89
C PHE A 66 -3.15 -2.87 -12.38
N ALA A 67 -1.92 -3.06 -11.92
CA ALA A 67 -1.58 -2.95 -10.52
C ALA A 67 -0.61 -1.80 -10.28
N MET A 68 -0.77 -1.08 -9.17
CA MET A 68 0.06 0.05 -8.79
C MET A 68 1.55 -0.33 -8.60
N GLY A 69 1.81 -1.58 -8.26
CA GLY A 69 3.16 -2.08 -8.02
C GLY A 69 3.21 -3.57 -7.72
N PRO A 70 4.43 -4.10 -7.39
CA PRO A 70 4.68 -5.54 -7.28
C PRO A 70 3.80 -6.27 -6.25
N GLY A 71 3.57 -5.67 -5.07
CA GLY A 71 2.73 -6.28 -4.04
C GLY A 71 1.28 -6.45 -4.48
N THR A 72 0.74 -5.47 -5.21
CA THR A 72 -0.62 -5.53 -5.78
C THR A 72 -0.69 -6.58 -6.88
N GLN A 73 0.33 -6.66 -7.74
CA GLN A 73 0.44 -7.70 -8.77
C GLN A 73 0.50 -9.09 -8.15
N SER A 74 1.34 -9.31 -7.14
CA SER A 74 1.44 -10.59 -6.44
C SER A 74 0.09 -11.02 -5.85
N SER A 75 -0.69 -10.05 -5.33
CA SER A 75 -2.03 -10.33 -4.82
C SER A 75 -3.02 -10.76 -5.90
N LEU A 76 -2.95 -10.13 -7.08
CA LEU A 76 -3.75 -10.50 -8.25
C LEU A 76 -3.34 -11.88 -8.79
N ASN A 77 -2.04 -12.14 -8.91
CA ASN A 77 -1.52 -13.43 -9.36
C ASN A 77 -1.97 -14.58 -8.44
N ALA A 78 -2.01 -14.35 -7.12
CA ALA A 78 -2.52 -15.33 -6.15
C ALA A 78 -4.03 -15.63 -6.33
N LYS A 79 -4.75 -14.80 -7.08
CA LYS A 79 -6.15 -15.00 -7.50
C LYS A 79 -6.27 -15.51 -8.94
N GLY A 80 -5.16 -15.85 -9.60
CA GLY A 80 -5.13 -16.29 -10.99
C GLY A 80 -5.35 -15.16 -12.01
N ILE A 81 -5.17 -13.90 -11.62
CA ILE A 81 -5.40 -12.72 -12.46
C ILE A 81 -4.05 -12.17 -12.92
N SER A 82 -3.80 -12.20 -14.23
CA SER A 82 -2.66 -11.53 -14.84
C SER A 82 -2.85 -10.01 -14.83
N SER A 83 -1.81 -9.26 -14.48
CA SER A 83 -1.88 -7.80 -14.47
C SER A 83 -0.59 -7.15 -14.95
N LYS A 84 -0.71 -5.92 -15.46
CA LYS A 84 0.42 -5.08 -15.88
C LYS A 84 0.82 -4.16 -14.73
N ILE A 85 2.13 -4.02 -14.51
CA ILE A 85 2.69 -3.06 -13.53
C ILE A 85 3.59 -2.05 -14.24
N PRO A 86 3.70 -0.83 -13.72
CA PRO A 86 4.67 0.13 -14.21
C PRO A 86 6.10 -0.30 -13.86
N LYS A 87 7.07 0.12 -14.69
CA LYS A 87 8.50 -0.05 -14.41
C LYS A 87 8.89 0.62 -13.08
N ASP A 88 8.38 1.82 -12.87
CA ASP A 88 8.54 2.59 -11.63
C ASP A 88 7.22 2.52 -10.85
N PRO A 89 7.15 1.76 -9.74
CA PRO A 89 5.91 1.61 -8.98
C PRO A 89 5.36 2.94 -8.45
N GLY A 90 4.03 3.09 -8.50
CA GLY A 90 3.34 4.29 -8.04
C GLY A 90 2.54 5.00 -9.12
N SER A 91 1.87 6.10 -8.74
CA SER A 91 0.93 6.81 -9.61
C SER A 91 1.58 7.34 -10.87
N GLU A 92 2.78 7.93 -10.79
CA GLU A 92 3.47 8.50 -11.94
C GLU A 92 3.91 7.43 -12.95
N GLY A 93 4.43 6.30 -12.47
CA GLY A 93 4.76 5.18 -13.34
C GLY A 93 3.51 4.57 -13.99
N LEU A 94 2.41 4.47 -13.23
CA LEU A 94 1.17 3.95 -13.75
C LEU A 94 0.57 4.87 -14.83
N LYS A 95 0.61 6.19 -14.67
CA LYS A 95 0.21 7.18 -15.70
C LYS A 95 0.98 6.93 -17.00
N LYS A 96 2.31 6.75 -16.93
CA LYS A 96 3.13 6.44 -18.11
C LYS A 96 2.73 5.12 -18.78
N LEU A 97 2.43 4.09 -17.98
CA LEU A 97 2.03 2.77 -18.49
C LEU A 97 0.68 2.80 -19.21
N ILE A 98 -0.29 3.56 -18.69
CA ILE A 98 -1.66 3.61 -19.25
C ILE A 98 -1.83 4.65 -20.35
N LYS A 99 -0.89 5.58 -20.53
CA LYS A 99 -0.99 6.69 -21.50
C LYS A 99 -1.37 6.22 -22.92
N SER A 100 -0.74 5.16 -23.40
CA SER A 100 -1.02 4.57 -24.74
C SER A 100 -2.32 3.75 -24.81
N ARG A 101 -3.14 3.76 -23.75
CA ARG A 101 -4.34 2.92 -23.59
C ARG A 101 -5.58 3.71 -23.20
N ILE A 102 -5.49 5.03 -23.19
CA ILE A 102 -6.57 5.94 -22.76
C ILE A 102 -7.81 5.77 -23.66
N ASP A 103 -7.60 5.59 -24.96
CA ASP A 103 -8.67 5.39 -25.95
C ASP A 103 -9.27 3.96 -25.95
N LEU A 104 -8.83 3.08 -25.06
CA LEU A 104 -9.22 1.66 -25.03
C LEU A 104 -10.45 1.37 -24.16
N GLY A 105 -11.35 2.35 -23.97
CA GLY A 105 -12.61 2.16 -23.27
C GLY A 105 -12.59 2.62 -21.81
N LYS A 106 -13.60 2.21 -21.06
CA LYS A 106 -13.89 2.70 -19.71
C LYS A 106 -12.98 2.10 -18.65
N PHE A 107 -12.57 2.92 -17.69
CA PHE A 107 -11.71 2.54 -16.56
C PHE A 107 -12.49 2.42 -15.26
N LEU A 108 -12.18 1.38 -14.49
CA LEU A 108 -12.56 1.26 -13.09
C LEU A 108 -11.32 1.34 -12.21
N ILE A 109 -11.31 2.24 -11.24
CA ILE A 109 -10.25 2.32 -10.22
C ILE A 109 -10.77 1.75 -8.91
N VAL A 110 -10.07 0.73 -8.40
CA VAL A 110 -10.36 0.08 -7.11
C VAL A 110 -9.33 0.52 -6.10
N LYS A 111 -9.77 1.20 -5.03
CA LYS A 111 -8.89 1.77 -4.01
C LYS A 111 -9.49 1.73 -2.61
N GLY A 112 -8.69 2.07 -1.61
CA GLY A 112 -9.16 2.32 -0.25
C GLY A 112 -9.70 3.73 -0.07
N GLU A 113 -10.52 3.92 0.96
CA GLU A 113 -10.99 5.22 1.40
C GLU A 113 -9.80 6.17 1.64
N GLY A 114 -9.92 7.43 1.25
CA GLY A 114 -8.86 8.43 1.33
C GLY A 114 -7.64 8.17 0.44
N GLY A 115 -7.72 7.17 -0.47
CA GLY A 115 -6.67 6.92 -1.46
C GLY A 115 -6.57 8.09 -2.47
N LEU A 116 -5.33 8.33 -2.97
CA LEU A 116 -5.06 9.44 -3.91
C LEU A 116 -5.87 9.33 -5.19
N ASN A 117 -6.25 10.49 -5.75
CA ASN A 117 -6.98 10.59 -7.01
C ASN A 117 -6.06 10.81 -8.23
N ILE A 118 -4.74 10.89 -8.06
CA ILE A 118 -3.77 11.24 -9.11
C ILE A 118 -4.00 10.48 -10.44
N VAL A 119 -4.32 9.19 -10.37
CA VAL A 119 -4.55 8.39 -11.59
C VAL A 119 -5.93 8.65 -12.18
N SER A 120 -6.97 8.79 -11.35
CA SER A 120 -8.32 9.11 -11.84
C SER A 120 -8.39 10.49 -12.45
N ASP A 121 -7.74 11.47 -11.81
CA ASP A 121 -7.72 12.85 -12.30
C ASP A 121 -6.98 12.92 -13.63
N TYR A 122 -5.80 12.30 -13.72
CA TYR A 122 -5.05 12.19 -14.97
C TYR A 122 -5.88 11.55 -16.11
N LEU A 123 -6.54 10.42 -15.85
CA LEU A 123 -7.37 9.76 -16.87
C LEU A 123 -8.52 10.65 -17.35
N LYS A 124 -9.17 11.39 -16.44
CA LYS A 124 -10.23 12.34 -16.76
C LYS A 124 -9.72 13.54 -17.56
N GLU A 125 -8.55 14.08 -17.19
CA GLU A 125 -7.88 15.17 -17.93
C GLU A 125 -7.55 14.76 -19.37
N GLU A 126 -7.19 13.49 -19.58
CA GLU A 126 -6.94 12.92 -20.92
C GLU A 126 -8.24 12.48 -21.65
N GLY A 127 -9.42 12.74 -21.08
CA GLY A 127 -10.72 12.47 -21.72
C GLY A 127 -11.24 11.04 -21.55
N ALA A 128 -10.64 10.21 -20.70
CA ALA A 128 -11.12 8.85 -20.47
C ALA A 128 -12.37 8.82 -19.56
N GLU A 129 -13.28 7.86 -19.82
CA GLU A 129 -14.35 7.54 -18.87
C GLU A 129 -13.78 6.76 -17.68
N VAL A 130 -13.95 7.30 -16.48
CA VAL A 130 -13.37 6.74 -15.24
C VAL A 130 -14.36 6.75 -14.10
N ASP A 131 -14.60 5.57 -13.54
CA ASP A 131 -15.26 5.41 -12.24
C ASP A 131 -14.30 4.92 -11.18
N THR A 132 -14.63 5.20 -9.93
CA THR A 132 -13.81 4.81 -8.79
C THR A 132 -14.67 4.17 -7.71
N ILE A 133 -14.25 3.01 -7.21
CA ILE A 133 -14.82 2.40 -6.02
C ILE A 133 -13.82 2.40 -4.88
N GLN A 134 -14.36 2.64 -3.67
CA GLN A 134 -13.64 2.49 -2.42
C GLN A 134 -14.16 1.22 -1.75
N ASN A 135 -13.32 0.19 -1.68
CA ASN A 135 -13.74 -1.12 -1.22
C ASN A 135 -13.15 -1.52 0.14
N TYR A 136 -12.36 -0.65 0.75
CA TYR A 136 -11.88 -0.81 2.13
C TYR A 136 -11.53 0.52 2.78
N GLN A 137 -11.57 0.53 4.10
CA GLN A 137 -11.11 1.63 4.94
C GLN A 137 -10.06 1.16 5.95
N ARG A 138 -9.33 2.13 6.52
CA ARG A 138 -8.38 1.92 7.62
C ARG A 138 -9.00 2.42 8.90
N ILE A 139 -9.05 1.56 9.91
CA ILE A 139 -9.63 1.86 11.22
C ILE A 139 -8.52 1.90 12.26
N ARG A 140 -8.36 3.03 12.94
CA ARG A 140 -7.47 3.15 14.10
C ARG A 140 -8.01 2.29 15.24
N PHE A 141 -7.10 1.74 16.05
CA PHE A 141 -7.52 1.09 17.29
C PHE A 141 -8.04 2.12 18.29
N SER A 142 -8.89 1.71 19.20
CA SER A 142 -9.44 2.54 20.26
C SER A 142 -8.39 2.94 21.31
N SER A 143 -7.30 2.17 21.44
CA SER A 143 -6.16 2.43 22.32
C SER A 143 -4.91 1.75 21.81
N TYR A 144 -3.76 2.36 22.08
CA TYR A 144 -2.42 1.85 21.74
C TYR A 144 -1.57 1.52 22.97
N SER A 145 -2.08 1.74 24.18
CA SER A 145 -1.33 1.57 25.44
C SER A 145 -0.72 0.17 25.60
N ASN A 146 -1.41 -0.84 25.14
CA ASN A 146 -0.93 -2.22 25.18
C ASN A 146 0.21 -2.52 24.19
N LEU A 147 0.37 -1.68 23.17
CA LEU A 147 1.38 -1.86 22.12
C LEU A 147 2.71 -1.16 22.45
N VAL A 148 2.70 -0.13 23.30
CA VAL A 148 3.89 0.68 23.62
C VAL A 148 5.09 -0.20 23.99
N LYS A 149 4.88 -1.19 24.89
CA LYS A 149 5.93 -2.10 25.34
C LYS A 149 6.57 -2.92 24.20
N ASP A 150 5.83 -3.23 23.18
CA ASP A 150 6.35 -3.97 22.03
C ASP A 150 7.42 -3.20 21.27
N PHE A 151 7.37 -1.85 21.32
CA PHE A 151 8.30 -0.96 20.62
C PHE A 151 9.49 -0.52 21.47
N GLU A 152 9.49 -0.75 22.79
CA GLU A 152 10.57 -0.32 23.69
C GLU A 152 11.96 -0.84 23.29
N ASN A 153 12.03 -2.02 22.70
CA ASN A 153 13.27 -2.66 22.27
C ASN A 153 13.37 -2.81 20.74
N ALA A 154 12.64 -1.98 19.98
CA ALA A 154 12.71 -2.01 18.53
C ALA A 154 13.97 -1.30 18.04
N ASP A 155 14.82 -2.01 17.30
CA ASP A 155 15.96 -1.41 16.59
C ASP A 155 15.48 -0.66 15.36
N PHE A 156 14.48 -1.21 14.65
CA PHE A 156 13.89 -0.63 13.45
C PHE A 156 12.37 -0.71 13.47
N VAL A 157 11.73 0.38 13.03
CA VAL A 157 10.28 0.45 12.80
C VAL A 157 10.00 0.77 11.34
N ILE A 158 9.26 -0.11 10.65
CA ILE A 158 8.90 0.02 9.25
C ILE A 158 7.51 0.64 9.11
N PHE A 159 7.42 1.74 8.36
CA PHE A 159 6.17 2.41 8.04
C PHE A 159 5.70 2.08 6.62
N PRO A 160 4.68 1.23 6.46
CA PRO A 160 4.09 0.85 5.17
C PRO A 160 3.10 1.89 4.64
N SER A 161 2.71 2.86 5.46
CA SER A 161 1.78 3.92 5.09
C SER A 161 2.00 5.17 5.95
N ARG A 162 1.54 6.33 5.45
CA ARG A 162 1.55 7.57 6.22
C ARG A 162 0.76 7.42 7.52
N MET A 163 -0.43 6.79 7.48
CA MET A 163 -1.24 6.55 8.68
C MET A 163 -0.48 5.76 9.76
N ALA A 164 0.31 4.73 9.36
CA ALA A 164 1.12 3.99 10.32
C ALA A 164 2.16 4.88 11.01
N ALA A 165 2.83 5.76 10.26
CA ALA A 165 3.76 6.72 10.82
C ALA A 165 3.04 7.73 11.73
N GLU A 166 1.90 8.29 11.30
CA GLU A 166 1.09 9.20 12.11
C GLU A 166 0.72 8.57 13.47
N ILE A 167 0.17 7.36 13.44
CA ILE A 167 -0.23 6.66 14.68
C ILE A 167 0.99 6.41 15.57
N TYR A 168 2.10 5.93 15.00
CA TYR A 168 3.30 5.66 15.78
C TYR A 168 3.80 6.91 16.51
N PHE A 169 3.96 8.04 15.81
CA PHE A 169 4.47 9.27 16.41
C PHE A 169 3.48 9.95 17.37
N GLN A 170 2.19 9.72 17.21
CA GLN A 170 1.15 10.28 18.09
C GLN A 170 0.89 9.45 19.34
N GLU A 171 0.97 8.12 19.25
CA GLU A 171 0.42 7.21 20.25
C GLU A 171 1.50 6.33 20.94
N ILE A 172 2.65 6.13 20.29
CA ILE A 172 3.64 5.14 20.74
C ILE A 172 4.99 5.76 21.01
N TYR A 173 5.45 6.64 20.12
CA TYR A 173 6.78 7.23 20.20
C TYR A 173 6.97 8.01 21.51
N ASN A 174 8.13 7.83 22.13
CA ASN A 174 8.65 8.73 23.14
C ASN A 174 10.16 8.97 22.90
N PRO A 175 10.75 10.10 23.37
CA PRO A 175 12.13 10.46 23.09
C PRO A 175 13.20 9.47 23.63
N ASN A 176 12.82 8.56 24.52
CA ASN A 176 13.74 7.55 25.05
C ASN A 176 13.87 6.32 24.15
N LEU A 177 13.07 6.22 23.07
CA LEU A 177 13.16 5.14 22.08
C LEU A 177 14.27 5.47 21.08
N ASN A 178 15.22 4.54 20.91
CA ASN A 178 16.35 4.68 19.99
C ASN A 178 16.13 3.97 18.64
N SER A 179 14.88 3.74 18.26
CA SER A 179 14.55 3.07 17.02
C SER A 179 14.93 3.91 15.80
N LYS A 180 15.50 3.26 14.78
CA LYS A 180 15.65 3.83 13.43
C LYS A 180 14.40 3.57 12.60
N PHE A 181 14.06 4.50 11.69
CA PHE A 181 12.83 4.41 10.92
C PHE A 181 13.08 4.02 9.46
N ILE A 182 12.22 3.14 8.95
CA ILE A 182 12.25 2.68 7.57
C ILE A 182 10.91 3.00 6.90
N THR A 183 10.97 3.61 5.74
CA THR A 183 9.82 3.95 4.93
C THR A 183 9.86 3.22 3.58
N ILE A 184 8.71 2.88 3.02
CA ILE A 184 8.63 2.09 1.78
C ILE A 184 8.33 2.93 0.53
N SER A 185 8.20 4.25 0.68
CA SER A 185 7.97 5.16 -0.44
C SER A 185 8.46 6.57 -0.12
N THR A 186 8.77 7.35 -1.15
CA THR A 186 9.20 8.76 -1.01
C THR A 186 8.17 9.58 -0.23
N ARG A 187 6.90 9.45 -0.53
CA ARG A 187 5.82 10.17 0.17
C ARG A 187 5.79 9.93 1.69
N ILE A 188 6.07 8.69 2.13
CA ILE A 188 6.12 8.37 3.56
C ILE A 188 7.40 8.94 4.15
N LYS A 189 8.52 8.84 3.42
CA LYS A 189 9.79 9.42 3.82
C LYS A 189 9.65 10.92 4.07
N ASP A 190 9.14 11.67 3.08
CA ASP A 190 8.97 13.13 3.17
C ASP A 190 8.08 13.53 4.37
N TYR A 191 7.06 12.71 4.67
CA TYR A 191 6.21 12.91 5.84
C TYR A 191 7.00 12.74 7.15
N VAL A 192 7.79 11.66 7.28
CA VAL A 192 8.59 11.42 8.49
C VAL A 192 9.69 12.46 8.65
N ASP A 193 10.35 12.87 7.55
CA ASP A 193 11.30 13.99 7.53
C ASP A 193 10.64 15.30 8.01
N SER A 194 9.40 15.57 7.60
CA SER A 194 8.66 16.78 8.01
C SER A 194 8.33 16.83 9.51
N LEU A 195 8.38 15.69 10.19
CA LEU A 195 8.26 15.58 11.64
C LEU A 195 9.61 15.76 12.37
N GLY A 196 10.71 15.91 11.64
CA GLY A 196 12.06 16.05 12.18
C GLY A 196 12.78 14.74 12.49
N PHE A 197 12.29 13.61 11.97
CA PHE A 197 12.89 12.30 12.21
C PHE A 197 13.66 11.79 10.99
N GLU A 198 14.93 11.41 11.20
CA GLU A 198 15.70 10.70 10.18
C GLU A 198 15.09 9.35 9.85
N ASN A 199 15.05 9.02 8.57
CA ASN A 199 14.55 7.73 8.13
C ASN A 199 15.17 7.28 6.80
N ASN A 200 15.14 5.99 6.55
CA ASN A 200 15.68 5.38 5.35
C ASN A 200 14.56 4.81 4.48
N LYS A 201 14.53 5.21 3.21
CA LYS A 201 13.61 4.63 2.24
C LYS A 201 14.20 3.34 1.67
N LEU A 202 13.53 2.22 1.89
CA LEU A 202 13.91 0.93 1.33
C LEU A 202 12.80 0.35 0.44
N ASN A 203 13.21 -0.47 -0.54
CA ASN A 203 12.27 -1.22 -1.36
C ASN A 203 11.84 -2.50 -0.63
N TYR A 204 10.67 -2.46 0.01
CA TYR A 204 10.14 -3.59 0.78
C TYR A 204 10.05 -4.91 -0.02
N PHE A 205 9.86 -4.85 -1.33
CA PHE A 205 9.71 -6.02 -2.20
C PHE A 205 11.05 -6.50 -2.79
N SER A 206 12.17 -5.85 -2.44
CA SER A 206 13.51 -6.34 -2.78
C SER A 206 13.83 -7.62 -2.01
N ASP A 207 14.44 -8.59 -2.69
CA ASP A 207 14.95 -9.81 -2.06
C ASP A 207 16.05 -9.50 -1.02
N ASN A 208 16.74 -8.37 -1.22
CA ASN A 208 17.80 -7.90 -0.32
C ASN A 208 17.30 -6.99 0.81
N PHE A 209 15.99 -6.84 1.02
CA PHE A 209 15.43 -5.89 1.98
C PHE A 209 16.00 -6.05 3.39
N GLU A 210 16.06 -7.28 3.92
CA GLU A 210 16.63 -7.53 5.27
C GLU A 210 18.14 -7.23 5.31
N THR A 211 18.87 -7.54 4.22
CA THR A 211 20.30 -7.23 4.11
C THR A 211 20.53 -5.71 4.05
N GLU A 212 19.65 -4.98 3.39
CA GLU A 212 19.71 -3.50 3.35
C GLU A 212 19.46 -2.90 4.74
N ILE A 213 18.54 -3.47 5.53
CA ILE A 213 18.36 -3.03 6.93
C ILE A 213 19.63 -3.26 7.76
N LEU A 214 20.27 -4.43 7.60
CA LEU A 214 21.50 -4.75 8.33
C LEU A 214 22.65 -3.77 8.06
N LYS A 215 22.67 -3.11 6.89
CA LYS A 215 23.68 -2.09 6.58
C LYS A 215 23.41 -0.74 7.25
N LEU A 216 22.24 -0.57 7.86
CA LEU A 216 21.86 0.66 8.57
C LEU A 216 22.19 0.58 10.07
N THR A 217 22.66 -0.59 10.56
CA THR A 217 23.15 -0.75 11.92
C THR A 217 24.53 -0.14 12.06
#